data_068a5397e5ae5d6d57feb11e956d6404
#
_entry.id   068a5397e5ae5d6d57feb11e956d6404
#
_cell.length_a   1.000
_cell.length_b   1.000
_cell.length_c   1.000
_cell.angle_alpha   90.00
_cell.angle_beta   90.00
_cell.angle_gamma   90.00
#
_symmetry.space_group_name_H-M   'P 1'
#
loop_
_entity.id
_entity.type
_entity.pdbx_description
1 polymer ?
#
loop_
_entity_poly.entity_id
_entity_poly.type
_entity_poly.pdbx_seq_one_letter_code
_entity_poly.pdbx_strand_id
1 'polypeptide(L)'
;FSDGTGVVDLVWFQGIKYILGKYKLHEEYIIFGKPTVFNGRINVAHPDVDKPEDLKLSSVGLQPYYNTTEKMKRSFLNSHAIEKMMATVIQQIQEPLPETLSSKLLAEHHLMPLTEALRNIHFPTNPDVLRRAQYRLKFEELFYVQLNILRYAKDRQKRYRGYIFERVGDVFNTFYSQNLPFQLTGAQKRVLKEIRNDVGSGRQMNRLLPVSYTHLRAHE
;
A
#
# COMPACT_ATOMS: atom_id res chain seq x y z
N PHE A 1 21.62 4.80 27.91
CA PHE A 1 20.21 4.72 28.31
C PHE A 1 19.89 3.34 28.88
N SER A 2 19.14 3.29 29.95
CA SER A 2 18.74 2.04 30.58
C SER A 2 17.27 2.12 31.05
N ASP A 3 16.54 1.05 30.85
CA ASP A 3 15.17 0.88 31.39
C ASP A 3 15.13 -0.08 32.59
N GLY A 4 16.29 -0.44 33.13
CA GLY A 4 16.43 -1.42 34.22
C GLY A 4 16.53 -2.88 33.73
N THR A 5 16.19 -3.19 32.49
CA THR A 5 16.31 -4.55 31.91
C THR A 5 17.59 -4.69 31.07
N GLY A 6 18.10 -3.59 30.56
CA GLY A 6 19.31 -3.57 29.74
C GLY A 6 19.87 -2.15 29.52
N VAL A 7 20.95 -2.07 28.75
CA VAL A 7 21.59 -0.81 28.39
C VAL A 7 21.68 -0.70 26.86
N VAL A 8 21.33 0.47 26.34
CA VAL A 8 21.43 0.83 24.91
C VAL A 8 22.28 2.09 24.79
N ASP A 9 23.26 2.08 23.90
CA ASP A 9 24.08 3.24 23.61
C ASP A 9 23.37 4.14 22.58
N LEU A 10 23.19 5.41 22.92
CA LEU A 10 22.66 6.42 22.02
C LEU A 10 23.81 7.21 21.42
N VAL A 11 23.90 7.27 20.09
CA VAL A 11 25.05 7.83 19.40
C VAL A 11 24.66 8.97 18.47
N TRP A 12 25.28 10.13 18.64
CA TRP A 12 25.14 11.29 17.77
C TRP A 12 26.48 11.67 17.16
N PHE A 13 26.53 11.79 15.86
CA PHE A 13 27.73 12.21 15.13
C PHE A 13 27.77 13.73 14.88
N GLN A 14 26.65 14.42 15.08
CA GLN A 14 26.49 15.86 14.86
C GLN A 14 25.65 16.50 15.97
N GLY A 15 25.82 17.83 16.17
CA GLY A 15 25.02 18.59 17.11
C GLY A 15 25.34 18.37 18.59
N ILE A 16 26.56 17.94 18.91
CA ILE A 16 26.98 17.54 20.28
C ILE A 16 26.68 18.64 21.31
N LYS A 17 26.96 19.91 21.03
CA LYS A 17 26.68 21.02 21.94
C LYS A 17 25.21 21.15 22.29
N TYR A 18 24.33 20.90 21.32
CA TYR A 18 22.88 20.94 21.53
C TYR A 18 22.42 19.78 22.39
N ILE A 19 22.95 18.59 22.18
CA ILE A 19 22.58 17.35 22.88
C ILE A 19 22.99 17.44 24.35
N LEU A 20 24.21 17.90 24.65
CA LEU A 20 24.71 18.06 26.01
C LEU A 20 23.85 19.04 26.84
N GLY A 21 23.23 20.04 26.21
CA GLY A 21 22.33 20.98 26.89
C GLY A 21 20.88 20.51 27.01
N LYS A 22 20.46 19.53 26.14
CA LYS A 22 19.07 19.12 26.05
C LYS A 22 18.71 17.98 27.02
N TYR A 23 19.64 17.05 27.24
CA TYR A 23 19.36 15.85 28.03
C TYR A 23 20.06 15.92 29.38
N LYS A 24 19.32 15.55 30.44
CA LYS A 24 19.83 15.51 31.80
C LYS A 24 19.94 14.07 32.28
N LEU A 25 20.94 13.82 33.11
CA LEU A 25 21.12 12.51 33.75
C LEU A 25 19.98 12.28 34.76
N HIS A 26 19.54 11.03 34.87
CA HIS A 26 18.51 10.58 35.81
C HIS A 26 17.10 11.15 35.53
N GLU A 27 16.84 11.65 34.33
CA GLU A 27 15.50 11.96 33.83
C GLU A 27 15.01 10.84 32.93
N GLU A 28 13.68 10.64 32.89
CA GLU A 28 13.04 9.68 32.01
C GLU A 28 12.87 10.26 30.60
N TYR A 29 13.18 9.45 29.59
CA TYR A 29 13.04 9.80 28.19
C TYR A 29 12.46 8.63 27.41
N ILE A 30 11.69 8.93 26.38
CA ILE A 30 11.20 7.95 25.41
C ILE A 30 12.08 8.05 24.16
N ILE A 31 12.57 6.90 23.70
CA ILE A 31 13.54 6.83 22.60
C ILE A 31 12.92 6.12 21.41
N PHE A 32 13.01 6.77 20.25
CA PHE A 32 12.63 6.19 18.98
C PHE A 32 13.84 6.12 18.06
N GLY A 33 14.07 4.96 17.49
CA GLY A 33 15.16 4.78 16.55
C GLY A 33 15.33 3.32 16.15
N LYS A 34 16.13 3.10 15.12
CA LYS A 34 16.45 1.76 14.64
C LYS A 34 17.65 1.21 15.43
N PRO A 35 17.50 0.15 16.23
CA PRO A 35 18.63 -0.45 16.94
C PRO A 35 19.55 -1.16 15.94
N THR A 36 20.86 -1.03 16.18
CA THR A 36 21.90 -1.74 15.46
C THR A 36 22.87 -2.34 16.47
N VAL A 37 23.57 -3.42 16.10
CA VAL A 37 24.60 -4.01 16.95
C VAL A 37 25.96 -3.60 16.41
N PHE A 38 26.77 -2.96 17.26
CA PHE A 38 28.13 -2.59 16.96
C PHE A 38 29.04 -2.95 18.14
N ASN A 39 30.13 -3.67 17.89
CA ASN A 39 31.07 -4.16 18.92
C ASN A 39 30.38 -4.92 20.07
N GLY A 40 29.35 -5.73 19.74
CA GLY A 40 28.62 -6.52 20.74
C GLY A 40 27.65 -5.73 21.62
N ARG A 41 27.47 -4.43 21.37
CA ARG A 41 26.51 -3.56 22.08
C ARG A 41 25.40 -3.11 21.17
N ILE A 42 24.20 -3.00 21.73
CA ILE A 42 23.07 -2.41 21.01
C ILE A 42 23.22 -0.90 21.07
N ASN A 43 23.17 -0.28 19.89
CA ASN A 43 23.20 1.18 19.78
C ASN A 43 22.10 1.70 18.85
N VAL A 44 21.71 2.95 19.05
CA VAL A 44 20.78 3.68 18.20
C VAL A 44 21.46 4.96 17.74
N ALA A 45 21.68 5.07 16.44
CA ALA A 45 22.30 6.25 15.84
C ALA A 45 21.26 7.33 15.55
N HIS A 46 21.53 8.55 16.01
CA HIS A 46 20.65 9.71 15.87
C HIS A 46 19.19 9.42 16.28
N PRO A 47 18.96 8.90 17.52
CA PRO A 47 17.60 8.64 17.96
C PRO A 47 16.79 9.92 18.08
N ASP A 48 15.47 9.82 17.87
CA ASP A 48 14.53 10.81 18.35
C ASP A 48 14.30 10.55 19.85
N VAL A 49 14.48 11.59 20.67
CA VAL A 49 14.37 11.48 22.12
C VAL A 49 13.45 12.57 22.65
N ASP A 50 12.36 12.16 23.28
CA ASP A 50 11.34 13.04 23.81
C ASP A 50 11.12 12.79 25.30
N LYS A 51 10.62 13.80 26.03
CA LYS A 51 10.17 13.61 27.41
C LYS A 51 8.78 12.97 27.42
N PRO A 52 8.45 12.12 28.41
CA PRO A 52 7.11 11.54 28.54
C PRO A 52 5.98 12.58 28.55
N GLU A 53 6.26 13.76 29.11
CA GLU A 53 5.32 14.89 29.20
C GLU A 53 5.00 15.52 27.84
N ASP A 54 5.96 15.50 26.91
CA ASP A 54 5.82 16.08 25.57
C ASP A 54 5.09 15.13 24.60
N LEU A 55 5.10 13.85 24.90
CA LEU A 55 4.37 12.84 24.19
C LEU A 55 2.97 12.73 24.77
N LYS A 56 2.01 13.37 24.13
CA LYS A 56 0.61 12.99 24.25
C LYS A 56 0.46 11.62 23.58
N LEU A 57 0.95 10.58 24.25
CA LEU A 57 0.70 9.21 23.85
C LEU A 57 -0.80 9.07 23.67
N SER A 58 -1.25 8.83 22.45
CA SER A 58 -2.60 8.35 22.24
C SER A 58 -2.79 7.17 23.21
N SER A 59 -3.94 7.06 23.83
CA SER A 59 -4.27 6.04 24.85
C SER A 59 -3.95 4.60 24.43
N VAL A 60 -3.48 4.39 23.22
CA VAL A 60 -3.23 3.10 22.55
C VAL A 60 -1.75 2.84 22.27
N GLY A 61 -0.84 3.76 22.59
CA GLY A 61 0.60 3.60 22.34
C GLY A 61 1.01 3.58 20.86
N LEU A 62 0.09 3.90 19.93
CA LEU A 62 0.39 4.02 18.51
C LEU A 62 0.70 5.48 18.16
N GLN A 63 1.87 5.71 17.57
CA GLN A 63 2.31 7.02 17.12
C GLN A 63 2.57 7.00 15.61
N PRO A 64 2.14 8.03 14.87
CA PRO A 64 2.41 8.09 13.44
C PRO A 64 3.91 8.32 13.19
N TYR A 65 4.48 7.54 12.30
CA TYR A 65 5.84 7.71 11.86
C TYR A 65 5.87 8.17 10.41
N TYR A 66 6.48 9.33 10.16
CA TYR A 66 6.61 9.92 8.84
C TYR A 66 8.03 9.74 8.31
N ASN A 67 8.14 9.25 7.08
CA ASN A 67 9.43 9.13 6.43
C ASN A 67 10.01 10.53 6.14
N THR A 68 11.25 10.74 6.55
CA THR A 68 11.95 12.00 6.36
C THR A 68 13.30 11.77 5.69
N THR A 69 13.70 12.73 4.85
CA THR A 69 15.01 12.72 4.22
C THR A 69 16.04 13.36 5.16
N GLU A 70 17.32 13.10 4.95
CA GLU A 70 18.41 13.74 5.71
C GLU A 70 18.38 15.27 5.59
N LYS A 71 17.97 15.80 4.44
CA LYS A 71 17.78 17.25 4.24
C LYS A 71 16.67 17.80 5.13
N MET A 72 15.55 17.09 5.26
CA MET A 72 14.45 17.48 6.14
C MET A 72 14.88 17.46 7.61
N LYS A 73 15.58 16.41 8.04
CA LYS A 73 16.08 16.31 9.42
C LYS A 73 17.06 17.46 9.77
N ARG A 74 17.95 17.82 8.83
CA ARG A 74 18.84 18.96 9.01
C ARG A 74 18.11 20.30 9.15
N SER A 75 16.92 20.41 8.58
CA SER A 75 16.04 21.58 8.70
C SER A 75 15.03 21.44 9.85
N PHE A 76 15.29 20.57 10.82
CA PHE A 76 14.43 20.28 11.98
C PHE A 76 13.04 19.76 11.62
N LEU A 77 12.84 19.28 10.39
CA LEU A 77 11.61 18.66 9.94
C LEU A 77 11.71 17.12 10.08
N ASN A 78 11.70 16.65 11.32
CA ASN A 78 11.65 15.23 11.66
C ASN A 78 10.20 14.71 11.73
N SER A 79 10.03 13.41 11.98
CA SER A 79 8.71 12.78 12.08
C SER A 79 7.79 13.47 13.10
N HIS A 80 8.32 13.84 14.24
CA HIS A 80 7.55 14.52 15.28
C HIS A 80 7.10 15.95 14.89
N ALA A 81 7.93 16.69 14.17
CA ALA A 81 7.53 17.99 13.64
C ALA A 81 6.37 17.86 12.62
N ILE A 82 6.42 16.83 11.77
CA ILE A 82 5.33 16.53 10.83
C ILE A 82 4.07 16.11 11.58
N GLU A 83 4.18 15.29 12.61
CA GLU A 83 3.06 14.89 13.47
C GLU A 83 2.35 16.10 14.07
N LYS A 84 3.10 17.06 14.65
CA LYS A 84 2.53 18.30 15.20
C LYS A 84 1.79 19.12 14.13
N MET A 85 2.38 19.24 12.93
CA MET A 85 1.70 19.92 11.83
C MET A 85 0.42 19.20 11.41
N MET A 86 0.45 17.87 11.29
CA MET A 86 -0.74 17.08 10.96
C MET A 86 -1.82 17.18 12.02
N ALA A 87 -1.46 17.17 13.30
CA ALA A 87 -2.41 17.38 14.40
C ALA A 87 -3.09 18.75 14.28
N THR A 88 -2.32 19.80 13.99
CA THR A 88 -2.87 21.15 13.78
C THR A 88 -3.81 21.20 12.58
N VAL A 89 -3.41 20.61 11.44
CA VAL A 89 -4.25 20.57 10.23
C VAL A 89 -5.58 19.86 10.51
N ILE A 90 -5.52 18.69 11.15
CA ILE A 90 -6.72 17.88 11.44
C ILE A 90 -7.65 18.61 12.42
N GLN A 91 -7.11 19.36 13.39
CA GLN A 91 -7.93 20.18 14.31
C GLN A 91 -8.61 21.36 13.60
N GLN A 92 -7.99 21.89 12.55
CA GLN A 92 -8.55 23.02 11.79
C GLN A 92 -9.63 22.59 10.79
N ILE A 93 -9.76 21.30 10.48
CA ILE A 93 -10.83 20.79 9.64
C ILE A 93 -12.16 20.84 10.42
N GLN A 94 -12.92 21.90 10.22
CA GLN A 94 -14.21 22.11 10.88
C GLN A 94 -15.34 21.35 10.16
N GLU A 95 -15.34 21.33 8.83
CA GLU A 95 -16.32 20.66 8.02
C GLU A 95 -15.80 19.31 7.50
N PRO A 96 -16.68 18.32 7.32
CA PRO A 96 -16.29 17.06 6.71
C PRO A 96 -15.76 17.30 5.29
N LEU A 97 -14.67 16.64 4.94
CA LEU A 97 -14.15 16.65 3.58
C LEU A 97 -15.17 16.02 2.63
N PRO A 98 -15.28 16.51 1.38
CA PRO A 98 -16.17 15.92 0.39
C PRO A 98 -15.88 14.43 0.22
N GLU A 99 -16.93 13.61 0.32
CA GLU A 99 -16.80 12.16 0.16
C GLU A 99 -16.51 11.82 -1.31
N THR A 100 -15.54 10.97 -1.53
CA THR A 100 -15.08 10.59 -2.88
C THR A 100 -15.78 9.35 -3.42
N LEU A 101 -16.32 8.51 -2.54
CA LEU A 101 -17.06 7.29 -2.89
C LEU A 101 -18.55 7.50 -2.70
N SER A 102 -19.37 6.80 -3.51
CA SER A 102 -20.81 6.87 -3.37
C SER A 102 -21.28 6.25 -2.04
N SER A 103 -22.41 6.75 -1.52
CA SER A 103 -23.02 6.21 -0.30
C SER A 103 -23.34 4.71 -0.41
N LYS A 104 -23.67 4.24 -1.62
CA LYS A 104 -23.90 2.83 -1.90
C LYS A 104 -22.63 1.99 -1.66
N LEU A 105 -21.47 2.44 -2.17
CA LEU A 105 -20.20 1.73 -1.96
C LEU A 105 -19.79 1.73 -0.49
N LEU A 106 -19.98 2.86 0.20
CA LEU A 106 -19.69 2.95 1.63
C LEU A 106 -20.50 1.92 2.43
N ALA A 107 -21.79 1.81 2.15
CA ALA A 107 -22.67 0.86 2.83
C ALA A 107 -22.36 -0.59 2.49
N GLU A 108 -22.20 -0.91 1.20
CA GLU A 108 -21.97 -2.27 0.69
C GLU A 108 -20.67 -2.89 1.23
N HIS A 109 -19.62 -2.07 1.34
CA HIS A 109 -18.29 -2.51 1.79
C HIS A 109 -17.98 -2.12 3.23
N HIS A 110 -18.95 -1.60 3.98
CA HIS A 110 -18.78 -1.17 5.38
C HIS A 110 -17.60 -0.21 5.59
N LEU A 111 -17.43 0.72 4.64
CA LEU A 111 -16.32 1.66 4.65
C LEU A 111 -16.60 2.84 5.59
N MET A 112 -15.58 3.27 6.31
CA MET A 112 -15.68 4.48 7.13
C MET A 112 -15.67 5.73 6.24
N PRO A 113 -16.30 6.85 6.65
CA PRO A 113 -16.25 8.12 5.93
C PRO A 113 -14.82 8.63 5.75
N LEU A 114 -14.55 9.35 4.65
CA LEU A 114 -13.21 9.82 4.31
C LEU A 114 -12.57 10.65 5.42
N THR A 115 -13.28 11.63 5.96
CA THR A 115 -12.77 12.50 7.03
C THR A 115 -12.39 11.70 8.28
N GLU A 116 -13.20 10.72 8.65
CA GLU A 116 -12.93 9.84 9.79
C GLU A 116 -11.71 8.95 9.50
N ALA A 117 -11.60 8.42 8.29
CA ALA A 117 -10.45 7.61 7.87
C ALA A 117 -9.14 8.41 7.93
N LEU A 118 -9.14 9.65 7.44
CA LEU A 118 -7.97 10.53 7.47
C LEU A 118 -7.58 10.95 8.88
N ARG A 119 -8.51 11.16 9.79
CA ARG A 119 -8.21 11.41 11.19
C ARG A 119 -7.58 10.18 11.86
N ASN A 120 -8.17 9.03 11.65
CA ASN A 120 -7.77 7.79 12.32
C ASN A 120 -6.56 7.09 11.71
N ILE A 121 -6.14 7.41 10.48
CA ILE A 121 -4.87 6.92 9.94
C ILE A 121 -3.68 7.58 10.61
N HIS A 122 -3.83 8.83 11.07
CA HIS A 122 -2.79 9.59 11.76
C HIS A 122 -2.89 9.47 13.28
N PHE A 123 -4.09 9.53 13.83
CA PHE A 123 -4.34 9.53 15.28
C PHE A 123 -5.45 8.55 15.62
N PRO A 124 -5.18 7.24 15.56
CA PRO A 124 -6.17 6.21 15.81
C PRO A 124 -6.52 6.15 17.31
N THR A 125 -7.80 5.94 17.60
CA THR A 125 -8.26 5.73 18.98
C THR A 125 -8.00 4.32 19.49
N ASN A 126 -7.91 3.34 18.57
CA ASN A 126 -7.58 1.95 18.85
C ASN A 126 -7.09 1.22 17.59
N PRO A 127 -6.47 0.03 17.71
CA PRO A 127 -5.95 -0.72 16.56
C PRO A 127 -7.03 -1.13 15.55
N ASP A 128 -8.28 -1.35 15.97
CA ASP A 128 -9.37 -1.74 15.08
C ASP A 128 -9.79 -0.58 14.19
N VAL A 129 -9.89 0.60 14.78
CA VAL A 129 -10.18 1.83 14.03
C VAL A 129 -9.07 2.14 13.03
N LEU A 130 -7.81 1.94 13.41
CA LEU A 130 -6.67 2.06 12.49
C LEU A 130 -6.80 1.11 11.30
N ARG A 131 -7.13 -0.17 11.56
CA ARG A 131 -7.32 -1.16 10.47
C ARG A 131 -8.45 -0.76 9.53
N ARG A 132 -9.57 -0.26 10.06
CA ARG A 132 -10.69 0.24 9.25
C ARG A 132 -10.31 1.46 8.42
N ALA A 133 -9.56 2.41 8.99
CA ALA A 133 -9.04 3.56 8.25
C ALA A 133 -8.09 3.14 7.12
N GLN A 134 -7.15 2.23 7.39
CA GLN A 134 -6.26 1.66 6.38
C GLN A 134 -7.04 0.94 5.27
N TYR A 135 -8.05 0.14 5.64
CA TYR A 135 -8.90 -0.55 4.67
C TYR A 135 -9.63 0.43 3.77
N ARG A 136 -10.23 1.48 4.34
CA ARG A 136 -10.93 2.53 3.58
C ARG A 136 -10.01 3.21 2.55
N LEU A 137 -8.83 3.64 2.96
CA LEU A 137 -7.92 4.36 2.09
C LEU A 137 -7.34 3.46 1.00
N LYS A 138 -6.95 2.20 1.33
CA LYS A 138 -6.50 1.21 0.35
C LYS A 138 -7.60 0.84 -0.65
N PHE A 139 -8.84 0.68 -0.17
CA PHE A 139 -9.98 0.41 -1.04
C PHE A 139 -10.17 1.53 -2.06
N GLU A 140 -10.15 2.78 -1.61
CA GLU A 140 -10.31 3.93 -2.49
C GLU A 140 -9.22 4.00 -3.55
N GLU A 141 -7.97 3.88 -3.16
CA GLU A 141 -6.82 3.90 -4.08
C GLU A 141 -6.97 2.83 -5.16
N LEU A 142 -7.21 1.58 -4.76
CA LEU A 142 -7.38 0.47 -5.68
C LEU A 142 -8.63 0.60 -6.55
N PHE A 143 -9.73 1.13 -6.00
CA PHE A 143 -10.96 1.39 -6.73
C PHE A 143 -10.73 2.38 -7.87
N TYR A 144 -10.07 3.49 -7.62
CA TYR A 144 -9.79 4.48 -8.66
C TYR A 144 -8.78 3.99 -9.70
N VAL A 145 -7.78 3.23 -9.29
CA VAL A 145 -6.86 2.56 -10.23
C VAL A 145 -7.66 1.64 -11.16
N GLN A 146 -8.51 0.78 -10.59
CA GLN A 146 -9.32 -0.14 -11.38
C GLN A 146 -10.33 0.58 -12.27
N LEU A 147 -10.96 1.63 -11.78
CA LEU A 147 -11.89 2.45 -12.56
C LEU A 147 -11.20 3.11 -13.76
N ASN A 148 -10.00 3.62 -13.59
CA ASN A 148 -9.20 4.20 -14.67
C ASN A 148 -8.83 3.15 -15.73
N ILE A 149 -8.40 1.94 -15.30
CA ILE A 149 -8.10 0.83 -16.20
C ILE A 149 -9.34 0.46 -17.03
N LEU A 150 -10.49 0.30 -16.38
CA LEU A 150 -11.75 -0.03 -17.06
C LEU A 150 -12.20 1.07 -18.02
N ARG A 151 -12.06 2.34 -17.62
CA ARG A 151 -12.36 3.49 -18.48
C ARG A 151 -11.49 3.46 -19.73
N TYR A 152 -10.18 3.29 -19.55
CA TYR A 152 -9.25 3.20 -20.66
C TYR A 152 -9.54 2.03 -21.60
N ALA A 153 -9.83 0.85 -21.05
CA ALA A 153 -10.21 -0.33 -21.84
C ALA A 153 -11.49 -0.08 -22.65
N LYS A 154 -12.49 0.56 -22.04
CA LYS A 154 -13.76 0.90 -22.71
C LYS A 154 -13.58 1.95 -23.81
N ASP A 155 -12.76 2.97 -23.57
CA ASP A 155 -12.46 3.99 -24.57
C ASP A 155 -11.69 3.39 -25.76
N ARG A 156 -10.77 2.47 -25.48
CA ARG A 156 -10.06 1.72 -26.53
C ARG A 156 -11.02 0.86 -27.36
N GLN A 157 -11.94 0.16 -26.74
CA GLN A 157 -12.96 -0.63 -27.45
C GLN A 157 -13.87 0.22 -28.34
N LYS A 158 -14.13 1.48 -27.98
CA LYS A 158 -14.91 2.41 -28.82
C LYS A 158 -14.11 2.90 -30.03
N ARG A 159 -12.81 3.12 -29.86
CA ARG A 159 -11.93 3.70 -30.91
C ARG A 159 -11.45 2.67 -31.92
N TYR A 160 -11.23 1.44 -31.50
CA TYR A 160 -10.61 0.41 -32.32
C TYR A 160 -11.56 -0.78 -32.48
N ARG A 161 -11.76 -1.17 -33.74
CA ARG A 161 -12.49 -2.39 -34.08
C ARG A 161 -11.50 -3.53 -34.23
N GLY A 162 -11.91 -4.76 -33.88
CA GLY A 162 -11.18 -5.99 -34.14
C GLY A 162 -11.60 -6.60 -35.47
N TYR A 163 -10.77 -7.47 -36.04
CA TYR A 163 -11.18 -8.33 -37.12
C TYR A 163 -12.23 -9.33 -36.63
N ILE A 164 -13.23 -9.61 -37.47
CA ILE A 164 -14.25 -10.61 -37.18
C ILE A 164 -13.90 -11.89 -37.89
N PHE A 165 -13.62 -12.95 -37.14
CA PHE A 165 -13.42 -14.29 -37.65
C PHE A 165 -14.73 -15.07 -37.54
N GLU A 166 -15.58 -14.99 -38.55
CA GLU A 166 -16.94 -15.54 -38.51
C GLU A 166 -16.96 -17.07 -38.49
N ARG A 167 -16.04 -17.72 -39.19
CA ARG A 167 -16.02 -19.16 -39.36
C ARG A 167 -14.83 -19.82 -38.70
N VAL A 168 -15.08 -20.96 -38.07
CA VAL A 168 -14.05 -21.94 -37.76
C VAL A 168 -14.00 -22.88 -38.95
N GLY A 169 -12.94 -22.78 -39.77
CA GLY A 169 -12.81 -23.54 -40.98
C GLY A 169 -12.35 -25.00 -40.77
N ASP A 170 -12.34 -25.75 -41.87
CA ASP A 170 -11.95 -27.16 -41.84
C ASP A 170 -10.50 -27.39 -41.40
N VAL A 171 -9.61 -26.44 -41.66
CA VAL A 171 -8.21 -26.48 -41.19
C VAL A 171 -8.14 -26.57 -39.65
N PHE A 172 -8.90 -25.73 -38.96
CA PHE A 172 -8.92 -25.78 -37.49
C PHE A 172 -9.55 -27.08 -36.97
N ASN A 173 -10.67 -27.50 -37.59
CA ASN A 173 -11.36 -28.71 -37.15
C ASN A 173 -10.51 -29.96 -37.39
N THR A 174 -9.83 -30.05 -38.55
CA THR A 174 -8.92 -31.14 -38.87
C THR A 174 -7.70 -31.16 -37.93
N PHE A 175 -7.09 -29.99 -37.67
CA PHE A 175 -6.00 -29.90 -36.70
C PHE A 175 -6.43 -30.35 -35.31
N TYR A 176 -7.56 -29.85 -34.80
CA TYR A 176 -8.06 -30.20 -33.48
C TYR A 176 -8.41 -31.68 -33.34
N SER A 177 -9.03 -32.29 -34.36
CA SER A 177 -9.52 -33.66 -34.28
C SER A 177 -8.47 -34.73 -34.66
N GLN A 178 -7.50 -34.40 -35.52
CA GLN A 178 -6.60 -35.40 -36.11
C GLN A 178 -5.12 -35.13 -35.84
N ASN A 179 -4.72 -33.85 -35.70
CA ASN A 179 -3.30 -33.49 -35.66
C ASN A 179 -2.84 -32.99 -34.30
N LEU A 180 -3.75 -32.87 -33.30
CA LEU A 180 -3.35 -32.47 -31.94
C LEU A 180 -2.80 -33.70 -31.22
N PRO A 181 -1.50 -33.72 -30.80
CA PRO A 181 -0.87 -34.94 -30.25
C PRO A 181 -1.26 -35.21 -28.81
N PHE A 182 -2.10 -34.37 -28.19
CA PHE A 182 -2.56 -34.48 -26.80
C PHE A 182 -4.01 -34.04 -26.65
N GLN A 183 -4.64 -34.45 -25.55
CA GLN A 183 -5.97 -33.97 -25.20
C GLN A 183 -5.89 -32.67 -24.41
N LEU A 184 -6.69 -31.67 -24.81
CA LEU A 184 -6.78 -30.43 -24.10
C LEU A 184 -7.42 -30.62 -22.71
N THR A 185 -6.84 -29.98 -21.72
CA THR A 185 -7.45 -29.91 -20.38
C THR A 185 -8.76 -29.12 -20.40
N GLY A 186 -9.59 -29.29 -19.35
CA GLY A 186 -10.82 -28.51 -19.23
C GLY A 186 -10.59 -27.00 -19.19
N ALA A 187 -9.49 -26.54 -18.60
CA ALA A 187 -9.11 -25.14 -18.59
C ALA A 187 -8.76 -24.61 -20.00
N GLN A 188 -7.95 -25.36 -20.74
CA GLN A 188 -7.59 -25.00 -22.14
C GLN A 188 -8.83 -24.93 -23.04
N LYS A 189 -9.76 -25.89 -22.90
CA LYS A 189 -11.03 -25.87 -23.67
C LYS A 189 -11.88 -24.63 -23.34
N ARG A 190 -11.96 -24.22 -22.06
CA ARG A 190 -12.65 -22.99 -21.67
C ARG A 190 -12.00 -21.75 -22.29
N VAL A 191 -10.69 -21.64 -22.19
CA VAL A 191 -9.93 -20.49 -22.75
C VAL A 191 -10.11 -20.41 -24.26
N LEU A 192 -10.01 -21.52 -24.99
CA LEU A 192 -10.24 -21.55 -26.45
C LEU A 192 -11.65 -21.10 -26.80
N LYS A 193 -12.67 -21.49 -26.02
CA LYS A 193 -14.05 -21.05 -26.23
C LYS A 193 -14.19 -19.54 -25.99
N GLU A 194 -13.54 -19.00 -24.98
CA GLU A 194 -13.53 -17.56 -24.73
C GLU A 194 -12.82 -16.79 -25.84
N ILE A 195 -11.64 -17.25 -26.29
CA ILE A 195 -10.94 -16.67 -27.44
C ILE A 195 -11.82 -16.70 -28.68
N ARG A 196 -12.51 -17.81 -28.94
CA ARG A 196 -13.43 -17.94 -30.09
C ARG A 196 -14.56 -16.90 -30.04
N ASN A 197 -15.13 -16.67 -28.85
CA ASN A 197 -16.16 -15.66 -28.67
C ASN A 197 -15.62 -14.25 -28.91
N ASP A 198 -14.42 -13.97 -28.42
CA ASP A 198 -13.79 -12.65 -28.57
C ASP A 198 -13.47 -12.34 -30.06
N VAL A 199 -12.85 -13.27 -30.78
CA VAL A 199 -12.50 -13.06 -32.19
C VAL A 199 -13.71 -12.99 -33.12
N GLY A 200 -14.89 -13.48 -32.68
CA GLY A 200 -16.17 -13.32 -33.37
C GLY A 200 -16.89 -12.01 -33.01
N SER A 201 -16.46 -11.28 -32.00
CA SER A 201 -17.20 -10.14 -31.44
C SER A 201 -17.01 -8.82 -32.20
N GLY A 202 -16.03 -8.70 -33.08
CA GLY A 202 -15.61 -7.44 -33.71
C GLY A 202 -14.93 -6.45 -32.79
N ARG A 203 -14.63 -6.85 -31.55
CA ARG A 203 -13.86 -6.07 -30.58
C ARG A 203 -12.40 -6.51 -30.59
N GLN A 204 -11.50 -5.57 -30.33
CA GLN A 204 -10.10 -5.90 -30.18
C GLN A 204 -9.90 -6.77 -28.92
N MET A 205 -9.41 -8.01 -29.11
CA MET A 205 -9.11 -8.90 -28.00
C MET A 205 -7.87 -8.41 -27.25
N ASN A 206 -7.94 -8.39 -25.92
CA ASN A 206 -6.82 -8.09 -25.03
C ASN A 206 -6.92 -9.01 -23.81
N ARG A 207 -6.22 -10.15 -23.87
CA ARG A 207 -6.19 -11.16 -22.83
C ARG A 207 -4.76 -11.52 -22.45
N LEU A 208 -4.52 -11.67 -21.17
CA LEU A 208 -3.30 -12.28 -20.65
C LEU A 208 -3.58 -13.78 -20.48
N LEU A 209 -2.80 -14.60 -21.17
CA LEU A 209 -2.84 -16.05 -21.02
C LEU A 209 -1.60 -16.49 -20.22
N PRO A 210 -1.71 -16.63 -18.89
CA PRO A 210 -0.60 -17.13 -18.09
C PRO A 210 -0.43 -18.63 -18.35
N VAL A 211 0.75 -19.02 -18.80
CA VAL A 211 1.12 -20.42 -19.07
C VAL A 211 2.11 -20.88 -18.01
N SER A 212 1.83 -22.03 -17.38
CA SER A 212 2.81 -22.66 -16.51
C SER A 212 3.91 -23.31 -17.35
N TYR A 213 5.15 -22.91 -17.17
CA TYR A 213 6.32 -23.48 -17.85
C TYR A 213 6.55 -24.98 -17.60
N THR A 214 5.92 -25.55 -16.59
CA THR A 214 6.02 -26.98 -16.27
C THR A 214 5.44 -27.90 -17.37
N HIS A 215 4.55 -27.40 -18.23
CA HIS A 215 3.98 -28.17 -19.33
C HIS A 215 4.70 -27.98 -20.68
N LEU A 216 5.58 -27.00 -20.82
CA LEU A 216 6.36 -26.78 -22.05
C LEU A 216 7.65 -27.62 -22.10
N ARG A 217 8.11 -28.17 -20.96
CA ARG A 217 9.30 -29.03 -20.90
C ARG A 217 9.05 -30.52 -21.17
N ALA A 218 7.83 -30.94 -21.43
CA ALA A 218 7.51 -32.34 -21.61
C ALA A 218 7.70 -32.86 -23.06
N HIS A 219 8.26 -32.04 -23.97
CA HIS A 219 8.44 -32.38 -25.39
C HIS A 219 9.79 -31.90 -25.94
N GLU A 220 10.88 -31.99 -25.16
CA GLU A 220 12.24 -32.07 -25.67
C GLU A 220 12.77 -33.49 -25.56
#